data_e4b14fb2f6ddf38aa6b499848fb3406f
#
_entry.id   e4b14fb2f6ddf38aa6b499848fb3406f
#
_cell.length_a   1.000
_cell.length_b   1.000
_cell.length_c   1.000
_cell.angle_alpha   90.00
_cell.angle_beta   90.00
_cell.angle_gamma   90.00
#
_symmetry.space_group_name_H-M   'P 1'
#
loop_
_entity.id
_entity.type
_entity.pdbx_description
1 polymer ?
#
loop_
_entity_poly.entity_id
_entity_poly.type
_entity_poly.pdbx_seq_one_letter_code
_entity_poly.pdbx_strand_id
1 'polypeptide(L)'
;MFLYVGGESDGWVEDALKEATNKNMKVINLLDVLKDTVKTEEAMPGMQAEEGHHHGYSHFSDSDVQDRSLSDWDGEWQSVYPYLQEGILDEVMERKAENGNKTAEEYRAYYETGYKTDVSKITINAENNTMCFVKNGVEATAAYQYKGYQIYDYESGSRGVRYFFEATDGDADAPKYVQFSDHGIAPGKAEHFHIYFGNEGFDALSQEMENWPTYYPMDMSLSLIHIS
;
A
#
# COMPACT_ATOMS: atom_id res chain seq x y z
N MET A 1 -1.30 -5.38 -35.36
CA MET A 1 -1.68 -4.68 -34.12
C MET A 1 -0.49 -4.77 -33.19
N PHE A 2 -0.13 -3.67 -32.57
CA PHE A 2 0.92 -3.58 -31.55
C PHE A 2 0.27 -3.07 -30.27
N LEU A 3 0.45 -3.77 -29.17
CA LEU A 3 -0.13 -3.48 -27.86
C LEU A 3 1.01 -3.31 -26.86
N TYR A 4 1.01 -2.25 -26.08
CA TYR A 4 2.00 -2.00 -25.03
C TYR A 4 1.35 -1.32 -23.81
N VAL A 5 2.03 -1.35 -22.67
CA VAL A 5 1.46 -0.85 -21.42
C VAL A 5 1.41 0.67 -21.39
N GLY A 6 2.47 1.34 -21.84
CA GLY A 6 2.55 2.81 -21.88
C GLY A 6 3.21 3.44 -20.66
N GLY A 7 3.86 2.63 -19.80
CA GLY A 7 4.67 3.12 -18.68
C GLY A 7 6.09 3.53 -19.11
N GLU A 8 6.90 3.99 -18.16
CA GLU A 8 8.28 4.44 -18.42
C GLU A 8 9.18 3.37 -19.05
N SER A 9 8.97 2.09 -18.70
CA SER A 9 9.66 0.96 -19.32
C SER A 9 9.42 0.84 -20.82
N ASP A 10 8.41 1.51 -21.34
CA ASP A 10 8.02 1.48 -22.77
C ASP A 10 8.55 2.69 -23.57
N GLY A 11 9.46 3.49 -23.02
CA GLY A 11 10.07 4.65 -23.72
C GLY A 11 10.73 4.32 -25.04
N TRP A 12 11.18 3.07 -25.22
CA TRP A 12 11.73 2.54 -26.48
C TRP A 12 10.68 2.35 -27.59
N VAL A 13 9.39 2.31 -27.24
CA VAL A 13 8.29 1.99 -28.19
C VAL A 13 8.16 3.04 -29.28
N GLU A 14 8.33 4.33 -28.98
CA GLU A 14 8.28 5.39 -29.99
C GLU A 14 9.35 5.21 -31.08
N ASP A 15 10.56 4.83 -30.71
CA ASP A 15 11.64 4.59 -31.67
C ASP A 15 11.38 3.33 -32.48
N ALA A 16 10.92 2.25 -31.84
CA ALA A 16 10.53 1.04 -32.54
C ALA A 16 9.40 1.27 -33.55
N LEU A 17 8.43 2.13 -33.23
CA LEU A 17 7.34 2.47 -34.15
C LEU A 17 7.80 3.32 -35.35
N LYS A 18 8.85 4.15 -35.21
CA LYS A 18 9.47 4.89 -36.32
C LYS A 18 10.08 3.94 -37.34
N GLU A 19 10.68 2.85 -36.87
CA GLU A 19 11.36 1.84 -37.73
C GLU A 19 10.39 0.77 -38.26
N ALA A 20 9.17 0.70 -37.75
CA ALA A 20 8.18 -0.30 -38.19
C ALA A 20 7.90 -0.22 -39.69
N THR A 21 8.00 -1.34 -40.39
CA THR A 21 7.75 -1.45 -41.83
C THR A 21 6.27 -1.30 -42.16
N ASN A 22 5.37 -1.75 -41.33
CA ASN A 22 3.91 -1.60 -41.50
C ASN A 22 3.40 -0.30 -40.87
N LYS A 23 3.32 0.75 -41.63
CA LYS A 23 2.82 2.07 -41.22
C LYS A 23 1.31 2.12 -40.92
N ASN A 24 0.57 1.10 -41.31
CA ASN A 24 -0.88 0.99 -41.05
C ASN A 24 -1.17 0.10 -39.82
N MET A 25 -0.17 -0.22 -39.05
CA MET A 25 -0.34 -1.01 -37.85
C MET A 25 -1.15 -0.26 -36.78
N LYS A 26 -2.23 -0.90 -36.28
CA LYS A 26 -2.94 -0.35 -35.13
C LYS A 26 -2.10 -0.45 -33.88
N VAL A 27 -1.79 0.67 -33.27
CA VAL A 27 -1.02 0.78 -32.01
C VAL A 27 -1.99 1.10 -30.89
N ILE A 28 -1.88 0.41 -29.77
CA ILE A 28 -2.73 0.58 -28.58
C ILE A 28 -1.82 0.72 -27.37
N ASN A 29 -1.88 1.87 -26.72
CA ASN A 29 -1.33 2.10 -25.39
C ASN A 29 -2.41 1.73 -24.36
N LEU A 30 -2.14 0.75 -23.50
CA LEU A 30 -3.12 0.27 -22.51
C LEU A 30 -3.42 1.33 -21.46
N LEU A 31 -2.42 2.07 -20.98
CA LEU A 31 -2.63 3.14 -20.02
C LEU A 31 -3.55 4.23 -20.58
N ASP A 32 -3.41 4.56 -21.87
CA ASP A 32 -4.30 5.54 -22.52
C ASP A 32 -5.74 5.05 -22.65
N VAL A 33 -5.93 3.74 -22.87
CA VAL A 33 -7.26 3.13 -23.01
C VAL A 33 -7.93 2.93 -21.64
N LEU A 34 -7.14 2.68 -20.61
CA LEU A 34 -7.61 2.32 -19.26
C LEU A 34 -7.53 3.49 -18.26
N LYS A 35 -7.33 4.72 -18.74
CA LYS A 35 -7.14 5.93 -17.88
C LYS A 35 -8.09 6.02 -16.69
N ASP A 36 -9.34 5.61 -16.88
CA ASP A 36 -10.38 5.70 -15.86
C ASP A 36 -10.44 4.47 -14.93
N THR A 37 -9.60 3.46 -15.19
CA THR A 37 -9.60 2.19 -14.45
C THR A 37 -8.25 1.84 -13.83
N VAL A 38 -7.18 2.54 -14.20
CA VAL A 38 -5.85 2.34 -13.61
C VAL A 38 -5.84 2.96 -12.22
N LYS A 39 -5.64 2.13 -11.21
CA LYS A 39 -5.36 2.59 -9.85
C LYS A 39 -3.91 3.06 -9.80
N THR A 40 -3.69 4.29 -9.42
CA THR A 40 -2.36 4.84 -9.12
C THR A 40 -2.10 4.74 -7.62
N GLU A 41 -0.90 4.35 -7.25
CA GLU A 41 -0.46 4.31 -5.86
C GLU A 41 -0.32 5.74 -5.32
N GLU A 42 -0.86 6.01 -4.14
CA GLU A 42 -0.84 7.34 -3.53
C GLU A 42 0.32 7.46 -2.54
N ALA A 43 1.01 8.60 -2.60
CA ALA A 43 2.01 8.92 -1.59
C ALA A 43 1.34 9.31 -0.27
N MET A 44 1.59 8.55 0.78
CA MET A 44 1.21 8.90 2.15
C MET A 44 2.20 9.94 2.71
N PRO A 45 1.82 10.76 3.73
CA PRO A 45 2.78 11.57 4.47
C PRO A 45 3.88 10.66 4.99
N GLY A 46 5.12 11.02 4.64
CA GLY A 46 6.24 10.13 4.89
C GLY A 46 6.59 9.24 3.70
N MET A 47 5.69 8.89 2.78
CA MET A 47 6.02 8.35 1.46
C MET A 47 6.18 9.50 0.48
N GLN A 48 7.37 9.66 -0.11
CA GLN A 48 7.54 10.58 -1.22
C GLN A 48 6.86 9.99 -2.45
N ALA A 49 6.04 10.83 -3.12
CA ALA A 49 5.59 10.52 -4.46
C ALA A 49 6.82 10.26 -5.35
N GLU A 50 6.84 9.16 -6.08
CA GLU A 50 7.86 8.94 -7.09
C GLU A 50 7.75 10.05 -8.13
N GLU A 51 8.80 10.87 -8.26
CA GLU A 51 8.88 11.83 -9.35
C GLU A 51 9.09 11.03 -10.64
N GLY A 52 8.07 10.96 -11.47
CA GLY A 52 8.12 10.26 -12.76
C GLY A 52 6.81 9.63 -13.19
N HIS A 53 6.02 9.19 -12.25
CA HIS A 53 4.65 8.80 -12.54
C HIS A 53 3.73 10.01 -12.34
N HIS A 54 2.99 10.41 -13.36
CA HIS A 54 1.88 11.34 -13.22
C HIS A 54 0.79 10.65 -12.36
N HIS A 55 1.04 10.58 -11.06
CA HIS A 55 0.06 10.21 -10.08
C HIS A 55 -0.96 11.35 -10.04
N GLY A 56 -2.10 11.15 -10.65
CA GLY A 56 -3.23 11.99 -10.35
C GLY A 56 -3.40 11.94 -8.84
N TYR A 57 -3.24 13.09 -8.17
CA TYR A 57 -3.68 13.23 -6.78
C TYR A 57 -5.05 12.57 -6.71
N SER A 58 -5.25 11.62 -5.80
CA SER A 58 -6.59 11.08 -5.64
C SER A 58 -7.45 12.17 -5.04
N HIS A 59 -8.07 12.89 -5.93
CA HIS A 59 -9.11 13.85 -5.60
C HIS A 59 -10.41 13.08 -5.50
N PHE A 60 -10.73 12.62 -4.32
CA PHE A 60 -12.06 12.11 -4.02
C PHE A 60 -12.80 13.13 -3.14
N SER A 61 -14.12 13.19 -3.27
CA SER A 61 -14.98 13.95 -2.38
C SER A 61 -15.28 13.13 -1.12
N ASP A 62 -15.55 13.78 0.00
CA ASP A 62 -15.93 13.08 1.23
C ASP A 62 -17.13 12.15 1.03
N SER A 63 -18.04 12.53 0.11
CA SER A 63 -19.22 11.72 -0.26
C SER A 63 -18.89 10.43 -1.03
N ASP A 64 -17.67 10.29 -1.55
CA ASP A 64 -17.25 9.11 -2.32
C ASP A 64 -16.73 8.01 -1.38
N VAL A 65 -16.37 8.39 -0.13
CA VAL A 65 -15.88 7.46 0.89
C VAL A 65 -17.02 6.65 1.46
N GLN A 66 -16.84 5.33 1.49
CA GLN A 66 -17.83 4.39 1.99
C GLN A 66 -17.28 3.57 3.15
N ASP A 67 -18.18 3.12 4.03
CA ASP A 67 -17.84 2.16 5.08
C ASP A 67 -17.30 0.86 4.46
N ARG A 68 -16.32 0.26 5.13
CA ARG A 68 -15.68 -1.00 4.72
C ARG A 68 -15.73 -2.01 5.85
N SER A 69 -15.57 -3.27 5.52
CA SER A 69 -15.56 -4.36 6.51
C SER A 69 -14.27 -5.18 6.39
N LEU A 70 -13.98 -6.04 7.38
CA LEU A 70 -12.80 -6.91 7.35
C LEU A 70 -12.73 -7.82 6.11
N SER A 71 -13.83 -8.00 5.37
CA SER A 71 -13.84 -8.78 4.12
C SER A 71 -12.87 -8.24 3.07
N ASP A 72 -12.60 -6.93 3.10
CA ASP A 72 -11.73 -6.28 2.14
C ASP A 72 -10.25 -6.64 2.38
N TRP A 73 -9.91 -6.96 3.63
CA TRP A 73 -8.57 -7.37 4.07
C TRP A 73 -8.50 -8.85 4.46
N ASP A 74 -9.53 -9.65 4.20
CA ASP A 74 -9.57 -11.08 4.56
C ASP A 74 -8.40 -11.86 3.97
N GLY A 75 -7.72 -12.68 4.77
CA GLY A 75 -6.61 -13.53 4.33
C GLY A 75 -5.38 -13.48 5.23
N GLU A 76 -4.27 -14.00 4.71
CA GLU A 76 -2.98 -14.06 5.38
C GLU A 76 -2.00 -13.03 4.78
N TRP A 77 -1.34 -12.26 5.65
CA TRP A 77 -0.53 -11.12 5.28
C TRP A 77 0.85 -11.20 5.93
N GLN A 78 1.90 -10.87 5.18
CA GLN A 78 3.28 -10.82 5.63
C GLN A 78 3.81 -9.38 5.67
N SER A 79 4.60 -9.07 6.71
CA SER A 79 5.29 -7.79 6.80
C SER A 79 6.39 -7.67 5.75
N VAL A 80 6.51 -6.50 5.13
CA VAL A 80 7.61 -6.18 4.23
C VAL A 80 8.91 -5.85 4.98
N TYR A 81 8.83 -5.53 6.26
CA TYR A 81 9.97 -5.07 7.06
C TYR A 81 11.14 -6.06 7.15
N PRO A 82 10.94 -7.38 7.35
CA PRO A 82 12.04 -8.34 7.34
C PRO A 82 12.82 -8.36 6.02
N TYR A 83 12.14 -8.21 4.88
CA TYR A 83 12.78 -8.18 3.56
C TYR A 83 13.66 -6.94 3.37
N LEU A 84 13.24 -5.80 3.91
CA LEU A 84 14.07 -4.60 3.94
C LEU A 84 15.32 -4.81 4.79
N GLN A 85 15.18 -5.43 5.97
CA GLN A 85 16.30 -5.70 6.88
C GLN A 85 17.32 -6.68 6.29
N GLU A 86 16.88 -7.69 5.55
CA GLU A 86 17.71 -8.68 4.88
C GLU A 86 18.39 -8.15 3.61
N GLY A 87 18.11 -6.90 3.19
CA GLY A 87 18.67 -6.28 2.00
C GLY A 87 18.00 -6.73 0.69
N ILE A 88 16.92 -7.50 0.76
CA ILE A 88 16.21 -8.00 -0.44
C ILE A 88 15.63 -6.84 -1.26
N LEU A 89 15.31 -5.72 -0.59
CA LEU A 89 14.76 -4.52 -1.24
C LEU A 89 15.83 -3.50 -1.66
N ASP A 90 17.12 -3.82 -1.56
CA ASP A 90 18.20 -2.87 -1.87
C ASP A 90 18.17 -2.43 -3.34
N GLU A 91 17.87 -3.34 -4.28
CA GLU A 91 17.70 -2.99 -5.70
C GLU A 91 16.53 -2.01 -5.93
N VAL A 92 15.49 -2.09 -5.12
CA VAL A 92 14.36 -1.15 -5.16
C VAL A 92 14.82 0.24 -4.71
N MET A 93 15.63 0.31 -3.64
CA MET A 93 16.18 1.58 -3.14
C MET A 93 17.14 2.22 -4.15
N GLU A 94 17.98 1.40 -4.81
CA GLU A 94 18.86 1.86 -5.89
C GLU A 94 18.06 2.44 -7.06
N ARG A 95 17.01 1.75 -7.49
CA ARG A 95 16.14 2.20 -8.59
C ARG A 95 15.37 3.48 -8.23
N LYS A 96 14.88 3.59 -6.98
CA LYS A 96 14.25 4.81 -6.50
C LYS A 96 15.24 5.99 -6.47
N ALA A 97 16.50 5.74 -6.15
CA ALA A 97 17.54 6.77 -6.14
C ALA A 97 17.90 7.26 -7.56
N GLU A 98 17.77 6.43 -8.58
CA GLU A 98 18.00 6.83 -9.98
C GLU A 98 17.00 7.89 -10.46
N ASN A 99 15.75 7.81 -9.99
CA ASN A 99 14.63 8.63 -10.44
C ASN A 99 14.20 9.69 -9.43
N GLY A 100 14.64 9.59 -8.18
CA GLY A 100 14.21 10.43 -7.08
C GLY A 100 15.26 11.43 -6.62
N ASN A 101 14.97 12.09 -5.49
CA ASN A 101 15.79 13.16 -4.92
C ASN A 101 16.62 12.73 -3.70
N LYS A 102 16.66 11.42 -3.38
CA LYS A 102 17.41 10.83 -2.26
C LYS A 102 18.40 9.79 -2.78
N THR A 103 19.45 9.52 -2.01
CA THR A 103 20.32 8.37 -2.23
C THR A 103 19.61 7.07 -1.85
N ALA A 104 20.09 5.93 -2.32
CA ALA A 104 19.57 4.61 -1.95
C ALA A 104 19.60 4.39 -0.42
N GLU A 105 20.65 4.87 0.26
CA GLU A 105 20.80 4.79 1.71
C GLU A 105 19.75 5.65 2.44
N GLU A 106 19.47 6.86 1.94
CA GLU A 106 18.43 7.74 2.47
C GLU A 106 17.03 7.15 2.27
N TYR A 107 16.75 6.54 1.10
CA TYR A 107 15.50 5.80 0.89
C TYR A 107 15.39 4.62 1.84
N ARG A 108 16.47 3.82 2.01
CA ARG A 108 16.47 2.70 2.94
C ARG A 108 16.15 3.15 4.37
N ALA A 109 16.80 4.20 4.85
CA ALA A 109 16.56 4.74 6.20
C ALA A 109 15.12 5.23 6.39
N TYR A 110 14.57 5.83 5.36
CA TYR A 110 13.18 6.29 5.32
C TYR A 110 12.18 5.12 5.42
N TYR A 111 12.35 4.09 4.58
CA TYR A 111 11.50 2.90 4.62
C TYR A 111 11.73 2.06 5.88
N GLU A 112 12.95 2.06 6.45
CA GLU A 112 13.21 1.40 7.72
C GLU A 112 12.40 2.02 8.86
N THR A 113 12.25 3.33 8.87
CA THR A 113 11.36 4.02 9.82
C THR A 113 9.90 3.69 9.54
N GLY A 114 9.48 3.81 8.28
CA GLY A 114 8.09 3.62 7.87
C GLY A 114 7.58 2.19 8.11
N TYR A 115 8.34 1.18 7.70
CA TYR A 115 7.93 -0.22 7.76
C TYR A 115 8.16 -0.90 9.10
N LYS A 116 8.89 -0.26 10.01
CA LYS A 116 9.31 -0.85 11.29
C LYS A 116 8.15 -1.44 12.07
N THR A 117 8.25 -2.73 12.36
CA THR A 117 7.27 -3.48 13.15
C THR A 117 7.90 -4.72 13.78
N ASP A 118 7.35 -5.19 14.88
CA ASP A 118 7.66 -6.48 15.50
C ASP A 118 6.61 -7.57 15.21
N VAL A 119 5.58 -7.21 14.41
CA VAL A 119 4.55 -8.15 13.94
C VAL A 119 4.93 -8.64 12.54
N SER A 120 5.30 -9.91 12.44
CA SER A 120 5.76 -10.51 11.18
C SER A 120 4.63 -10.96 10.25
N LYS A 121 3.47 -11.30 10.83
CA LYS A 121 2.32 -11.85 10.11
C LYS A 121 1.01 -11.35 10.73
N ILE A 122 0.02 -11.11 9.88
CA ILE A 122 -1.37 -10.86 10.30
C ILE A 122 -2.28 -11.83 9.52
N THR A 123 -3.16 -12.51 10.24
CA THR A 123 -4.23 -13.32 9.63
C THR A 123 -5.57 -12.66 9.96
N ILE A 124 -6.33 -12.33 8.95
CA ILE A 124 -7.64 -11.69 9.07
C ILE A 124 -8.70 -12.67 8.61
N ASN A 125 -9.69 -12.95 9.46
CA ASN A 125 -10.81 -13.80 9.15
C ASN A 125 -12.10 -12.98 9.24
N ALA A 126 -12.64 -12.63 8.07
CA ALA A 126 -13.83 -11.79 7.97
C ALA A 126 -15.10 -12.51 8.42
N GLU A 127 -15.17 -13.85 8.29
CA GLU A 127 -16.33 -14.64 8.71
C GLU A 127 -16.56 -14.53 10.22
N ASN A 128 -15.47 -14.57 11.00
CA ASN A 128 -15.50 -14.49 12.47
C ASN A 128 -15.20 -13.09 13.00
N ASN A 129 -14.89 -12.12 12.11
CA ASN A 129 -14.42 -10.79 12.47
C ASN A 129 -13.21 -10.80 13.39
N THR A 130 -12.23 -11.69 13.16
CA THR A 130 -11.02 -11.81 13.98
C THR A 130 -9.78 -11.39 13.22
N MET A 131 -8.81 -10.87 13.99
CA MET A 131 -7.44 -10.66 13.52
C MET A 131 -6.47 -11.36 14.49
N CYS A 132 -5.52 -12.11 13.92
CA CYS A 132 -4.42 -12.75 14.64
C CYS A 132 -3.11 -12.05 14.25
N PHE A 133 -2.39 -11.55 15.22
CA PHE A 133 -1.09 -10.91 15.06
C PHE A 133 0.02 -11.82 15.56
N VAL A 134 1.03 -12.06 14.74
CA VAL A 134 2.20 -12.87 15.12
C VAL A 134 3.36 -11.93 15.43
N LYS A 135 3.62 -11.74 16.72
CA LYS A 135 4.68 -10.88 17.24
C LYS A 135 5.79 -11.73 17.86
N ASN A 136 7.00 -11.64 17.30
CA ASN A 136 8.14 -12.46 17.78
C ASN A 136 7.82 -13.96 17.88
N GLY A 137 7.02 -14.48 16.95
CA GLY A 137 6.60 -15.89 16.93
C GLY A 137 5.47 -16.25 17.90
N VAL A 138 4.93 -15.27 18.64
CA VAL A 138 3.77 -15.46 19.54
C VAL A 138 2.53 -14.90 18.87
N GLU A 139 1.47 -15.72 18.84
CA GLU A 139 0.17 -15.34 18.29
C GLU A 139 -0.70 -14.67 19.35
N ALA A 140 -1.38 -13.60 18.96
CA ALA A 140 -2.42 -12.96 19.77
C ALA A 140 -3.63 -12.66 18.87
N THR A 141 -4.79 -13.19 19.24
CA THR A 141 -6.02 -13.12 18.44
C THR A 141 -7.11 -12.39 19.21
N ALA A 142 -7.80 -11.47 18.53
CA ALA A 142 -8.99 -10.83 19.07
C ALA A 142 -10.09 -10.71 18.02
N ALA A 143 -11.32 -10.57 18.47
CA ALA A 143 -12.47 -10.20 17.64
C ALA A 143 -12.53 -8.66 17.54
N TYR A 144 -12.86 -8.15 16.35
CA TYR A 144 -12.85 -6.72 16.08
C TYR A 144 -14.18 -6.23 15.54
N GLN A 145 -14.53 -5.03 15.93
CA GLN A 145 -15.70 -4.31 15.44
C GLN A 145 -15.28 -3.05 14.69
N TYR A 146 -15.87 -2.83 13.53
CA TYR A 146 -15.72 -1.60 12.76
C TYR A 146 -16.25 -0.38 13.53
N LYS A 147 -15.52 0.75 13.47
CA LYS A 147 -15.80 1.99 14.21
C LYS A 147 -15.91 3.22 13.31
N GLY A 148 -15.90 3.03 12.01
CA GLY A 148 -15.92 4.15 11.06
C GLY A 148 -14.57 4.39 10.42
N TYR A 149 -14.45 5.55 9.79
CA TYR A 149 -13.24 5.96 9.11
C TYR A 149 -12.92 7.43 9.38
N GLN A 150 -11.70 7.83 9.06
CA GLN A 150 -11.28 9.23 9.03
C GLN A 150 -10.60 9.53 7.70
N ILE A 151 -10.93 10.70 7.13
CA ILE A 151 -10.28 11.25 5.95
C ILE A 151 -9.14 12.14 6.41
N TYR A 152 -7.99 12.03 5.75
CA TYR A 152 -6.80 12.84 5.99
C TYR A 152 -6.52 13.70 4.76
N ASP A 153 -6.30 14.98 4.99
CA ASP A 153 -5.79 15.92 4.00
C ASP A 153 -4.31 16.16 4.32
N TYR A 154 -3.42 15.72 3.45
CA TYR A 154 -1.98 15.80 3.68
C TYR A 154 -1.38 17.08 3.13
N GLU A 155 -0.25 17.53 3.71
CA GLU A 155 0.46 18.74 3.25
C GLU A 155 0.90 18.65 1.79
N SER A 156 1.10 17.46 1.25
CA SER A 156 1.38 17.19 -0.17
C SER A 156 0.21 17.54 -1.09
N GLY A 157 -1.00 17.77 -0.54
CA GLY A 157 -2.24 17.96 -1.28
C GLY A 157 -2.95 16.66 -1.64
N SER A 158 -2.40 15.50 -1.28
CA SER A 158 -3.07 14.22 -1.41
C SER A 158 -4.05 13.98 -0.26
N ARG A 159 -4.97 13.05 -0.45
CA ARG A 159 -5.96 12.63 0.56
C ARG A 159 -5.86 11.14 0.79
N GLY A 160 -6.10 10.70 2.02
CA GLY A 160 -6.14 9.29 2.38
C GLY A 160 -7.29 8.99 3.33
N VAL A 161 -7.61 7.72 3.49
CA VAL A 161 -8.63 7.25 4.41
C VAL A 161 -8.02 6.17 5.31
N ARG A 162 -8.29 6.26 6.62
CA ARG A 162 -8.01 5.17 7.54
C ARG A 162 -9.33 4.61 8.09
N TYR A 163 -9.46 3.29 8.08
CA TYR A 163 -10.63 2.54 8.54
C TYR A 163 -10.36 1.93 9.90
N PHE A 164 -11.23 2.17 10.86
CA PHE A 164 -11.01 1.94 12.29
C PHE A 164 -11.71 0.67 12.78
N PHE A 165 -10.97 -0.14 13.53
CA PHE A 165 -11.48 -1.35 14.16
C PHE A 165 -11.03 -1.40 15.63
N GLU A 166 -11.94 -1.80 16.53
CA GLU A 166 -11.67 -1.95 17.96
C GLU A 166 -11.90 -3.38 18.40
N ALA A 167 -10.95 -3.92 19.16
CA ALA A 167 -11.08 -5.25 19.77
C ALA A 167 -12.24 -5.27 20.77
N THR A 168 -13.08 -6.29 20.66
CA THR A 168 -14.24 -6.49 21.54
C THR A 168 -14.05 -7.63 22.53
N ASP A 169 -13.29 -8.66 22.12
CA ASP A 169 -12.96 -9.85 22.92
C ASP A 169 -11.71 -10.51 22.34
N GLY A 170 -10.96 -11.23 23.17
CA GLY A 170 -9.78 -11.99 22.74
C GLY A 170 -8.59 -11.88 23.67
N ASP A 171 -7.40 -12.12 23.11
CA ASP A 171 -6.13 -12.11 23.85
C ASP A 171 -5.76 -10.67 24.26
N ALA A 172 -5.28 -10.52 25.50
CA ALA A 172 -4.87 -9.21 26.02
C ALA A 172 -3.65 -8.62 25.29
N ASP A 173 -2.86 -9.45 24.65
CA ASP A 173 -1.68 -9.05 23.87
C ASP A 173 -2.02 -8.64 22.42
N ALA A 174 -3.28 -8.87 21.98
CA ALA A 174 -3.76 -8.36 20.70
C ALA A 174 -3.98 -6.84 20.77
N PRO A 175 -3.62 -6.08 19.72
CA PRO A 175 -3.86 -4.64 19.69
C PRO A 175 -5.34 -4.30 19.90
N LYS A 176 -5.63 -3.35 20.81
CA LYS A 176 -7.00 -2.94 21.07
C LYS A 176 -7.58 -2.10 19.92
N TYR A 177 -6.78 -1.25 19.32
CA TYR A 177 -7.18 -0.34 18.25
C TYR A 177 -6.35 -0.62 16.99
N VAL A 178 -7.02 -0.66 15.85
CA VAL A 178 -6.41 -0.90 14.55
C VAL A 178 -6.98 0.07 13.53
N GLN A 179 -6.11 0.61 12.67
CA GLN A 179 -6.50 1.43 11.53
C GLN A 179 -5.83 0.87 10.28
N PHE A 180 -6.60 0.62 9.22
CA PHE A 180 -6.11 0.23 7.91
C PHE A 180 -6.12 1.41 6.93
N SER A 181 -5.11 1.47 6.07
CA SER A 181 -5.05 2.32 4.90
C SER A 181 -4.48 1.53 3.72
N ASP A 182 -5.20 1.46 2.62
CA ASP A 182 -4.83 0.69 1.42
C ASP A 182 -5.16 1.44 0.13
N HIS A 183 -5.23 2.77 0.21
CA HIS A 183 -5.60 3.66 -0.89
C HIS A 183 -7.05 3.49 -1.40
N GLY A 184 -7.78 2.51 -0.88
CA GLY A 184 -9.20 2.29 -1.20
C GLY A 184 -10.11 3.23 -0.40
N ILE A 185 -11.13 3.80 -1.06
CA ILE A 185 -12.14 4.68 -0.45
C ILE A 185 -13.53 4.07 -0.38
N ALA A 186 -13.69 2.88 -0.94
CA ALA A 186 -14.94 2.12 -1.00
C ALA A 186 -14.65 0.61 -0.88
N PRO A 187 -15.67 -0.23 -0.63
CA PRO A 187 -15.48 -1.68 -0.53
C PRO A 187 -14.72 -2.27 -1.72
N GLY A 188 -13.70 -3.06 -1.44
CA GLY A 188 -12.86 -3.71 -2.44
C GLY A 188 -11.71 -4.47 -1.79
N LYS A 189 -11.28 -5.58 -2.39
CA LYS A 189 -10.18 -6.41 -1.88
C LYS A 189 -8.88 -5.61 -1.90
N ALA A 190 -8.20 -5.55 -0.77
CA ALA A 190 -6.88 -4.93 -0.66
C ALA A 190 -5.82 -5.79 -1.36
N GLU A 191 -4.89 -5.16 -2.06
CA GLU A 191 -3.71 -5.80 -2.66
C GLU A 191 -2.51 -5.73 -1.72
N HIS A 192 -2.43 -4.69 -0.91
CA HIS A 192 -1.55 -4.48 0.23
C HIS A 192 -2.22 -3.49 1.18
N PHE A 193 -1.67 -3.28 2.35
CA PHE A 193 -2.14 -2.22 3.25
C PHE A 193 -1.04 -1.73 4.18
N HIS A 194 -1.21 -0.48 4.61
CA HIS A 194 -0.55 0.09 5.78
C HIS A 194 -1.47 -0.08 6.99
N ILE A 195 -0.87 -0.33 8.15
CA ILE A 195 -1.64 -0.56 9.37
C ILE A 195 -1.04 0.23 10.53
N TYR A 196 -1.91 0.77 11.35
CA TYR A 196 -1.58 1.44 12.60
C TYR A 196 -2.32 0.71 13.71
N PHE A 197 -1.60 0.27 14.73
CA PHE A 197 -2.20 -0.52 15.79
C PHE A 197 -1.55 -0.26 17.14
N GLY A 198 -2.33 -0.36 18.21
CA GLY A 198 -1.87 -0.13 19.58
C GLY A 198 -2.99 -0.12 20.60
N ASN A 199 -2.68 0.35 21.80
CA ASN A 199 -3.62 0.36 22.92
C ASN A 199 -3.99 1.78 23.41
N GLU A 200 -3.38 2.81 22.82
CA GLU A 200 -3.47 4.21 23.27
C GLU A 200 -4.75 4.93 22.79
N GLY A 201 -5.52 4.30 21.91
CA GLY A 201 -6.74 4.87 21.31
C GLY A 201 -6.56 5.36 19.88
N PHE A 202 -7.69 5.58 19.21
CA PHE A 202 -7.69 6.01 17.80
C PHE A 202 -7.03 7.38 17.59
N ASP A 203 -7.22 8.33 18.51
CA ASP A 203 -6.66 9.67 18.39
C ASP A 203 -5.12 9.62 18.37
N ALA A 204 -4.50 8.77 19.20
CA ALA A 204 -3.05 8.59 19.24
C ALA A 204 -2.55 7.95 17.93
N LEU A 205 -3.22 6.90 17.45
CA LEU A 205 -2.86 6.25 16.19
C LEU A 205 -3.07 7.18 14.99
N SER A 206 -4.07 8.05 15.04
CA SER A 206 -4.37 9.02 13.98
C SER A 206 -3.30 10.11 13.84
N GLN A 207 -2.48 10.34 14.87
CA GLN A 207 -1.36 11.28 14.83
C GLN A 207 -0.06 10.64 14.33
N GLU A 208 -0.01 9.30 14.22
CA GLU A 208 1.17 8.61 13.68
C GLU A 208 1.25 8.79 12.16
N MET A 209 2.33 9.43 11.70
CA MET A 209 2.56 9.77 10.30
C MET A 209 3.92 9.26 9.77
N GLU A 210 4.81 8.81 10.66
CA GLU A 210 6.17 8.40 10.28
C GLU A 210 6.34 6.89 10.20
N ASN A 211 5.57 6.14 11.02
CA ASN A 211 5.61 4.68 11.04
C ASN A 211 4.28 4.12 10.49
N TRP A 212 4.37 3.44 9.37
CA TRP A 212 3.26 2.86 8.61
C TRP A 212 3.60 1.45 8.15
N PRO A 213 3.68 0.46 9.09
CA PRO A 213 3.97 -0.93 8.77
C PRO A 213 3.10 -1.42 7.62
N THR A 214 3.76 -2.06 6.64
CA THR A 214 3.14 -2.45 5.38
C THR A 214 3.11 -3.97 5.26
N TYR A 215 2.00 -4.48 4.77
CA TYR A 215 1.74 -5.91 4.63
C TYR A 215 1.26 -6.25 3.23
N TYR A 216 1.79 -7.34 2.70
CA TYR A 216 1.41 -7.94 1.42
C TYR A 216 0.85 -9.34 1.62
N PRO A 217 0.03 -9.88 0.70
CA PRO A 217 -0.46 -11.25 0.79
C PRO A 217 0.68 -12.27 0.93
N MET A 218 0.47 -13.32 1.72
CA MET A 218 1.48 -14.38 1.96
C MET A 218 1.88 -15.13 0.69
N ASP A 219 1.02 -15.20 -0.31
CA ASP A 219 1.26 -15.87 -1.59
C ASP A 219 1.93 -14.96 -2.63
N MET A 220 2.13 -13.67 -2.30
CA MET A 220 2.84 -12.75 -3.18
C MET A 220 4.33 -13.12 -3.25
N SER A 221 4.84 -13.32 -4.46
CA SER A 221 6.26 -13.58 -4.66
C SER A 221 7.08 -12.29 -4.46
N LEU A 222 8.31 -12.44 -3.94
CA LEU A 222 9.24 -11.33 -3.73
C LEU A 222 9.47 -10.50 -5.00
N SER A 223 9.41 -11.11 -6.19
CA SER A 223 9.56 -10.40 -7.45
C SER A 223 8.43 -9.40 -7.74
N LEU A 224 7.26 -9.57 -7.14
CA LEU A 224 6.14 -8.63 -7.27
C LEU A 224 6.22 -7.50 -6.23
N ILE A 225 6.76 -7.76 -5.05
CA ILE A 225 7.02 -6.72 -4.02
C ILE A 225 8.04 -5.69 -4.54
N HIS A 226 8.92 -6.08 -5.46
CA HIS A 226 9.91 -5.18 -6.08
C HIS A 226 9.31 -4.23 -7.12
N ILE A 227 8.07 -4.41 -7.54
CA ILE A 227 7.43 -3.67 -8.65
C ILE A 227 6.37 -2.68 -8.13
N SER A 228 5.89 -2.87 -6.90
CA SER A 228 4.84 -2.05 -6.29
C SER A 228 5.39 -0.86 -5.51
#